data_b922abbfac3d9a6c3c20fea6c2142bfc
#
_entry.id   b922abbfac3d9a6c3c20fea6c2142bfc
#
_cell.length_a   1.000
_cell.length_b   1.000
_cell.length_c   1.000
_cell.angle_alpha   90.00
_cell.angle_beta   90.00
_cell.angle_gamma   90.00
#
_symmetry.space_group_name_H-M   'P 1'
#
loop_
_entity.id
_entity.type
_entity.pdbx_description
1 polymer ?
#
loop_
_entity_poly.entity_id
_entity_poly.type
_entity_poly.pdbx_seq_one_letter_code
_entity_poly.pdbx_strand_id
1 'polypeptide(L)'
;MPTLTIETPEVSADAAHRGGRHLPRRATPRSLRAAWPALLGLCLAMLVEMVDNSILNVALPTIGRDLHASPTDLQWIVGAYSLTFGGLLMVGGTIGDKLGRRRTLLTGLALFGLAGLAVLLVQTPGQLIAVRALSGAFAALMAPITMSLIFRLFDDDLLRGKAIGLIMVVSMIGFAVGPTLAGLAVEHLPWQALLVLNAPAALLAWIGVRFGVSPDRAEDLRRGGVDVPGGLLSVGALGLILYTFTAGTEWGWTDARTLLILVGGLACLLGFLRRERTAADPMLDLRLLGLRTVRGSAILQTSVMIAMVGVMFVSTQLYQFAWGWSAFRAGLANLPFVVGMLAVGPLVDGLVARIGHRRTSIIGLVCVLAALVIWIEALTRGYLWCAVGMLIMTAGMRIIMTTGAVALVGALPESHTSIGSALNDTAQELGNAVGVAIVGTVMAAVVGSSLPQGAWDAAMVDGFVHSQQISFAILAGIVLIMGCIGVRTLTDSTQTEEH
;
A
#
# COMPACT_ATOMS: atom_id res chain seq x y z
N MET A 1 -74.73 20.94 21.48
CA MET A 1 -73.28 20.95 21.50
C MET A 1 -72.83 21.12 20.08
N PRO A 2 -72.27 22.26 19.68
CA PRO A 2 -71.82 22.47 18.30
C PRO A 2 -70.38 21.95 18.14
N THR A 3 -70.15 21.23 17.07
CA THR A 3 -68.91 20.72 16.55
C THR A 3 -68.04 21.89 15.99
N LEU A 4 -66.91 22.14 16.61
CA LEU A 4 -65.88 23.07 16.09
C LEU A 4 -65.07 22.37 14.99
N THR A 5 -65.27 22.80 13.75
CA THR A 5 -64.42 22.52 12.61
C THR A 5 -63.19 23.45 12.67
N ILE A 6 -62.01 22.87 12.86
CA ILE A 6 -60.74 23.58 12.77
C ILE A 6 -60.37 23.59 11.27
N GLU A 7 -60.46 24.77 10.63
CA GLU A 7 -59.87 25.04 9.33
C GLU A 7 -58.35 25.08 9.46
N THR A 8 -57.66 24.15 8.79
CA THR A 8 -56.24 24.24 8.55
C THR A 8 -55.97 25.23 7.41
N PRO A 9 -55.04 26.19 7.57
CA PRO A 9 -54.74 27.08 6.46
C PRO A 9 -53.99 26.32 5.35
N GLU A 10 -54.58 26.37 4.15
CA GLU A 10 -53.90 26.00 2.90
C GLU A 10 -52.63 26.84 2.73
N VAL A 11 -51.45 26.19 2.97
CA VAL A 11 -50.18 26.76 2.60
C VAL A 11 -50.07 26.65 1.08
N SER A 12 -50.20 27.79 0.43
CA SER A 12 -50.06 28.00 -1.01
C SER A 12 -48.80 27.30 -1.54
N ALA A 13 -49.00 26.32 -2.43
CA ALA A 13 -47.97 25.53 -3.10
C ALA A 13 -47.11 26.35 -4.10
N ASP A 14 -47.34 27.65 -4.16
CA ASP A 14 -46.71 28.54 -5.17
C ASP A 14 -45.42 29.22 -4.71
N ALA A 15 -44.96 29.00 -3.47
CA ALA A 15 -43.70 29.63 -2.95
C ALA A 15 -42.46 28.72 -3.12
N ALA A 16 -42.61 27.47 -3.53
CA ALA A 16 -41.50 26.49 -3.64
C ALA A 16 -40.79 26.49 -5.01
N HIS A 17 -41.20 27.31 -5.96
CA HIS A 17 -40.60 27.37 -7.31
C HIS A 17 -39.78 28.62 -7.59
N ARG A 18 -39.17 29.25 -6.56
CA ARG A 18 -38.22 30.33 -6.79
C ARG A 18 -36.76 29.80 -6.79
N GLY A 19 -36.28 29.50 -8.02
CA GLY A 19 -34.89 29.83 -8.38
C GLY A 19 -33.83 28.92 -7.82
N GLY A 20 -33.97 27.61 -7.84
CA GLY A 20 -32.80 26.73 -7.91
C GLY A 20 -32.11 26.95 -9.26
N ARG A 21 -31.05 27.77 -9.30
CA ARG A 21 -30.15 27.79 -10.47
C ARG A 21 -29.67 26.36 -10.68
N HIS A 22 -30.28 25.64 -11.62
CA HIS A 22 -29.73 24.40 -12.14
C HIS A 22 -28.37 24.73 -12.75
N LEU A 23 -27.32 24.61 -11.93
CA LEU A 23 -25.96 24.66 -12.45
C LEU A 23 -25.86 23.53 -13.50
N PRO A 24 -25.28 23.80 -14.68
CA PRO A 24 -25.19 22.81 -15.73
C PRO A 24 -24.52 21.56 -15.15
N ARG A 25 -25.19 20.39 -15.30
CA ARG A 25 -24.61 19.09 -14.97
C ARG A 25 -23.23 19.01 -15.62
N ARG A 26 -22.24 18.45 -14.91
CA ARG A 26 -20.96 18.15 -15.55
C ARG A 26 -21.23 17.36 -16.82
N ALA A 27 -20.63 17.80 -17.93
CA ALA A 27 -20.61 16.97 -19.13
C ALA A 27 -19.69 15.78 -18.84
N THR A 28 -20.30 14.67 -18.39
CA THR A 28 -19.56 13.42 -18.18
C THR A 28 -19.30 12.75 -19.52
N PRO A 29 -18.11 12.19 -19.72
CA PRO A 29 -17.78 11.51 -20.96
C PRO A 29 -18.74 10.33 -21.22
N ARG A 30 -19.28 10.25 -22.43
CA ARG A 30 -20.20 9.18 -22.85
C ARG A 30 -19.48 7.90 -23.29
N SER A 31 -18.16 7.86 -23.27
CA SER A 31 -17.36 6.69 -23.64
C SER A 31 -15.96 6.81 -23.03
N LEU A 32 -15.25 5.66 -22.88
CA LEU A 32 -13.85 5.64 -22.46
C LEU A 32 -12.95 6.44 -23.44
N ARG A 33 -13.27 6.41 -24.73
CA ARG A 33 -12.53 7.18 -25.76
C ARG A 33 -12.66 8.68 -25.56
N ALA A 34 -13.84 9.17 -25.15
CA ALA A 34 -14.03 10.59 -24.88
C ALA A 34 -13.26 11.05 -23.62
N ALA A 35 -12.98 10.13 -22.70
CA ALA A 35 -12.27 10.38 -21.45
C ALA A 35 -10.77 10.01 -21.54
N TRP A 36 -10.22 9.72 -22.72
CA TRP A 36 -8.87 9.19 -22.86
C TRP A 36 -7.77 10.01 -22.18
N PRO A 37 -7.79 11.38 -22.17
CA PRO A 37 -6.72 12.13 -21.52
C PRO A 37 -6.77 11.98 -19.99
N ALA A 38 -8.01 11.98 -19.41
CA ALA A 38 -8.20 11.74 -18.00
C ALA A 38 -7.77 10.33 -17.60
N LEU A 39 -8.23 9.32 -18.35
CA LEU A 39 -7.88 7.92 -18.09
C LEU A 39 -6.37 7.70 -18.22
N LEU A 40 -5.73 8.24 -19.25
CA LEU A 40 -4.28 8.15 -19.39
C LEU A 40 -3.56 8.78 -18.21
N GLY A 41 -3.96 9.99 -17.79
CA GLY A 41 -3.37 10.65 -16.63
C GLY A 41 -3.54 9.87 -15.34
N LEU A 42 -4.74 9.32 -15.07
CA LEU A 42 -5.03 8.53 -13.88
C LEU A 42 -4.32 7.15 -13.91
N CYS A 43 -4.30 6.49 -15.07
CA CYS A 43 -3.54 5.24 -15.25
C CYS A 43 -2.04 5.45 -15.05
N LEU A 44 -1.46 6.53 -15.59
CA LEU A 44 -0.05 6.86 -15.40
C LEU A 44 0.26 7.21 -13.95
N ALA A 45 -0.63 7.91 -13.24
CA ALA A 45 -0.46 8.20 -11.82
C ALA A 45 -0.34 6.92 -10.98
N MET A 46 -1.23 5.94 -11.19
CA MET A 46 -1.16 4.63 -10.53
C MET A 46 0.06 3.81 -11.00
N LEU A 47 0.39 3.86 -12.30
CA LEU A 47 1.53 3.14 -12.84
C LEU A 47 2.84 3.62 -12.21
N VAL A 48 3.05 4.94 -12.11
CA VAL A 48 4.26 5.54 -11.51
C VAL A 48 4.43 5.08 -10.08
N GLU A 49 3.35 5.07 -9.29
CA GLU A 49 3.37 4.62 -7.91
C GLU A 49 3.72 3.13 -7.79
N MET A 50 3.08 2.27 -8.60
CA MET A 50 3.32 0.83 -8.59
C MET A 50 4.73 0.47 -9.08
N VAL A 51 5.19 1.15 -10.11
CA VAL A 51 6.53 0.95 -10.68
C VAL A 51 7.59 1.42 -9.70
N ASP A 52 7.46 2.61 -9.09
CA ASP A 52 8.40 3.13 -8.08
C ASP A 52 8.60 2.16 -6.91
N ASN A 53 7.52 1.58 -6.42
CA ASN A 53 7.57 0.61 -5.32
C ASN A 53 8.23 -0.71 -5.74
N SER A 54 8.00 -1.19 -6.96
CA SER A 54 8.50 -2.48 -7.43
C SER A 54 9.95 -2.46 -7.94
N ILE A 55 10.36 -1.39 -8.63
CA ILE A 55 11.70 -1.28 -9.23
C ILE A 55 12.81 -1.18 -8.19
N LEU A 56 12.52 -0.52 -7.07
CA LEU A 56 13.52 -0.27 -6.04
C LEU A 56 14.08 -1.58 -5.46
N ASN A 57 13.22 -2.57 -5.24
CA ASN A 57 13.65 -3.85 -4.67
C ASN A 57 14.76 -4.52 -5.49
N VAL A 58 14.70 -4.46 -6.82
CA VAL A 58 15.72 -5.02 -7.72
C VAL A 58 17.00 -4.21 -7.72
N ALA A 59 16.89 -2.89 -7.51
CA ALA A 59 18.04 -1.98 -7.47
C ALA A 59 18.76 -1.98 -6.11
N LEU A 60 18.14 -2.46 -5.02
CA LEU A 60 18.69 -2.41 -3.67
C LEU A 60 20.15 -2.91 -3.56
N PRO A 61 20.52 -4.09 -4.13
CA PRO A 61 21.90 -4.56 -4.05
C PRO A 61 22.90 -3.63 -4.75
N THR A 62 22.50 -3.01 -5.86
CA THR A 62 23.34 -2.05 -6.58
C THR A 62 23.46 -0.74 -5.79
N ILE A 63 22.36 -0.23 -5.23
CA ILE A 63 22.34 0.93 -4.35
C ILE A 63 23.21 0.68 -3.11
N GLY A 64 23.10 -0.51 -2.52
CA GLY A 64 23.89 -0.91 -1.35
C GLY A 64 25.38 -0.86 -1.60
N ARG A 65 25.83 -1.32 -2.76
CA ARG A 65 27.24 -1.26 -3.17
C ARG A 65 27.71 0.16 -3.46
N ASP A 66 26.90 0.94 -4.19
CA ASP A 66 27.27 2.29 -4.63
C ASP A 66 27.32 3.29 -3.46
N LEU A 67 26.34 3.23 -2.57
CA LEU A 67 26.25 4.11 -1.41
C LEU A 67 26.92 3.55 -0.15
N HIS A 68 27.56 2.38 -0.21
CA HIS A 68 28.12 1.67 0.97
C HIS A 68 27.09 1.50 2.10
N ALA A 69 25.83 1.17 1.71
CA ALA A 69 24.71 1.09 2.61
C ALA A 69 24.77 -0.18 3.48
N SER A 70 24.44 -0.04 4.76
CA SER A 70 24.25 -1.16 5.68
C SER A 70 22.94 -1.91 5.40
N PRO A 71 22.75 -3.14 5.94
CA PRO A 71 21.45 -3.82 5.89
C PRO A 71 20.31 -2.98 6.46
N THR A 72 20.56 -2.23 7.51
CA THR A 72 19.65 -1.27 8.13
C THR A 72 19.28 -0.14 7.18
N ASP A 73 20.27 0.42 6.46
CA ASP A 73 19.99 1.47 5.46
C ASP A 73 19.09 0.94 4.33
N LEU A 74 19.36 -0.26 3.81
CA LEU A 74 18.54 -0.89 2.78
C LEU A 74 17.10 -1.11 3.25
N GLN A 75 16.94 -1.54 4.50
CA GLN A 75 15.63 -1.65 5.15
C GLN A 75 14.89 -0.30 5.17
N TRP A 76 15.60 0.77 5.58
CA TRP A 76 15.01 2.11 5.66
C TRP A 76 14.75 2.76 4.30
N ILE A 77 15.56 2.49 3.29
CA ILE A 77 15.33 2.96 1.91
C ILE A 77 13.98 2.45 1.40
N VAL A 78 13.60 1.21 1.70
CA VAL A 78 12.28 0.66 1.34
C VAL A 78 11.21 1.09 2.34
N GLY A 79 11.47 0.90 3.64
CA GLY A 79 10.51 1.09 4.70
C GLY A 79 10.04 2.53 4.88
N ALA A 80 10.92 3.53 4.65
CA ALA A 80 10.59 4.94 4.82
C ALA A 80 9.47 5.41 3.86
N TYR A 81 9.44 4.89 2.63
CA TYR A 81 8.33 5.14 1.70
C TYR A 81 7.01 4.59 2.24
N SER A 82 6.95 3.30 2.55
CA SER A 82 5.73 2.66 3.05
C SER A 82 5.25 3.26 4.37
N LEU A 83 6.18 3.65 5.24
CA LEU A 83 5.88 4.32 6.50
C LEU A 83 5.14 5.65 6.30
N THR A 84 5.71 6.53 5.47
CA THR A 84 5.12 7.86 5.23
C THR A 84 3.88 7.77 4.35
N PHE A 85 3.88 6.88 3.36
CA PHE A 85 2.74 6.61 2.52
C PHE A 85 1.55 6.10 3.34
N GLY A 86 1.71 4.99 4.07
CA GLY A 86 0.65 4.41 4.90
C GLY A 86 0.19 5.34 6.02
N GLY A 87 1.14 6.03 6.69
CA GLY A 87 0.82 6.96 7.77
C GLY A 87 0.08 8.22 7.34
N LEU A 88 0.28 8.67 6.09
CA LEU A 88 -0.35 9.89 5.55
C LEU A 88 -1.48 9.62 4.56
N LEU A 89 -1.79 8.37 4.22
CA LEU A 89 -2.79 8.03 3.22
C LEU A 89 -4.17 8.65 3.52
N MET A 90 -4.61 8.56 4.78
CA MET A 90 -5.87 9.15 5.22
C MET A 90 -5.84 10.68 5.23
N VAL A 91 -4.70 11.27 5.57
CA VAL A 91 -4.48 12.73 5.50
C VAL A 91 -4.60 13.19 4.05
N GLY A 92 -3.96 12.48 3.11
CA GLY A 92 -4.00 12.76 1.67
C GLY A 92 -5.41 12.74 1.12
N GLY A 93 -6.21 11.73 1.48
CA GLY A 93 -7.63 11.64 1.13
C GLY A 93 -8.43 12.84 1.65
N THR A 94 -8.22 13.21 2.92
CA THR A 94 -8.89 14.36 3.55
C THR A 94 -8.48 15.70 2.89
N ILE A 95 -7.20 15.86 2.55
CA ILE A 95 -6.70 17.03 1.81
C ILE A 95 -7.42 17.13 0.46
N GLY A 96 -7.54 16.03 -0.27
CA GLY A 96 -8.26 15.99 -1.54
C GLY A 96 -9.72 16.38 -1.44
N ASP A 97 -10.42 15.93 -0.42
CA ASP A 97 -11.83 16.26 -0.19
C ASP A 97 -12.05 17.73 0.19
N LYS A 98 -11.07 18.39 0.83
CA LYS A 98 -11.18 19.77 1.32
C LYS A 98 -10.57 20.82 0.40
N LEU A 99 -9.42 20.54 -0.20
CA LEU A 99 -8.72 21.47 -1.09
C LEU A 99 -9.03 21.25 -2.59
N GLY A 100 -9.68 20.13 -2.90
CA GLY A 100 -10.02 19.73 -4.24
C GLY A 100 -9.16 18.56 -4.74
N ARG A 101 -9.85 17.52 -5.20
CA ARG A 101 -9.23 16.27 -5.62
C ARG A 101 -8.25 16.44 -6.78
N ARG A 102 -8.67 17.18 -7.81
CA ARG A 102 -7.80 17.45 -8.96
C ARG A 102 -6.56 18.27 -8.58
N ARG A 103 -6.73 19.31 -7.77
CA ARG A 103 -5.61 20.14 -7.32
C ARG A 103 -4.61 19.34 -6.52
N THR A 104 -5.08 18.55 -5.57
CA THR A 104 -4.23 17.72 -4.71
C THR A 104 -3.48 16.66 -5.50
N LEU A 105 -4.13 15.98 -6.47
CA LEU A 105 -3.45 15.03 -7.34
C LEU A 105 -2.37 15.71 -8.21
N LEU A 106 -2.65 16.86 -8.79
CA LEU A 106 -1.66 17.62 -9.56
C LEU A 106 -0.46 18.07 -8.71
N THR A 107 -0.71 18.49 -7.46
CA THR A 107 0.36 18.84 -6.52
C THR A 107 1.17 17.61 -6.12
N GLY A 108 0.51 16.49 -5.79
CA GLY A 108 1.17 15.21 -5.47
C GLY A 108 2.08 14.74 -6.61
N LEU A 109 1.57 14.72 -7.85
CA LEU A 109 2.35 14.33 -9.04
C LEU A 109 3.56 15.24 -9.27
N ALA A 110 3.40 16.56 -9.13
CA ALA A 110 4.52 17.51 -9.29
C ALA A 110 5.60 17.28 -8.24
N LEU A 111 5.21 17.17 -6.97
CA LEU A 111 6.13 16.94 -5.85
C LEU A 111 6.79 15.55 -5.92
N PHE A 112 6.05 14.52 -6.32
CA PHE A 112 6.58 13.17 -6.52
C PHE A 112 7.63 13.13 -7.64
N GLY A 113 7.35 13.80 -8.77
CA GLY A 113 8.31 13.95 -9.87
C GLY A 113 9.57 14.72 -9.45
N LEU A 114 9.42 15.80 -8.65
CA LEU A 114 10.55 16.56 -8.10
C LEU A 114 11.38 15.70 -7.11
N ALA A 115 10.74 14.88 -6.29
CA ALA A 115 11.46 13.93 -5.42
C ALA A 115 12.25 12.91 -6.24
N GLY A 116 11.71 12.42 -7.37
CA GLY A 116 12.45 11.58 -8.31
C GLY A 116 13.70 12.27 -8.87
N LEU A 117 13.63 13.56 -9.21
CA LEU A 117 14.81 14.33 -9.66
C LEU A 117 15.82 14.60 -8.52
N ALA A 118 15.36 14.74 -7.28
CA ALA A 118 16.22 14.96 -6.14
C ALA A 118 17.18 13.79 -5.89
N VAL A 119 16.89 12.60 -6.42
CA VAL A 119 17.78 11.43 -6.35
C VAL A 119 19.13 11.68 -7.03
N LEU A 120 19.21 12.57 -8.00
CA LEU A 120 20.49 12.96 -8.66
C LEU A 120 21.46 13.66 -7.69
N LEU A 121 20.98 14.19 -6.58
CA LEU A 121 21.79 14.87 -5.57
C LEU A 121 22.18 13.94 -4.41
N VAL A 122 21.72 12.69 -4.43
CA VAL A 122 21.95 11.72 -3.36
C VAL A 122 23.38 11.18 -3.43
N GLN A 123 24.07 11.26 -2.30
CA GLN A 123 25.44 10.78 -2.10
C GLN A 123 25.56 9.83 -0.90
N THR A 124 24.54 9.77 -0.05
CA THR A 124 24.55 8.96 1.17
C THR A 124 23.25 8.19 1.32
N PRO A 125 23.24 7.01 2.02
CA PRO A 125 22.01 6.27 2.29
C PRO A 125 20.96 7.12 3.00
N GLY A 126 21.35 7.94 3.98
CA GLY A 126 20.43 8.81 4.73
C GLY A 126 19.72 9.83 3.85
N GLN A 127 20.40 10.39 2.83
CA GLN A 127 19.74 11.28 1.85
C GLN A 127 18.71 10.52 1.02
N LEU A 128 19.03 9.28 0.59
CA LEU A 128 18.08 8.45 -0.14
C LEU A 128 16.87 8.11 0.72
N ILE A 129 17.07 7.73 1.98
CA ILE A 129 15.97 7.48 2.95
C ILE A 129 15.05 8.71 3.06
N ALA A 130 15.63 9.92 3.17
CA ALA A 130 14.85 11.16 3.22
C ALA A 130 14.04 11.40 1.93
N VAL A 131 14.64 11.18 0.76
CA VAL A 131 13.92 11.28 -0.53
C VAL A 131 12.81 10.24 -0.60
N ARG A 132 13.04 9.02 -0.15
CA ARG A 132 12.01 7.96 -0.10
C ARG A 132 10.85 8.32 0.81
N ALA A 133 11.14 8.87 2.00
CA ALA A 133 10.11 9.36 2.91
C ALA A 133 9.25 10.47 2.28
N LEU A 134 9.88 11.41 1.58
CA LEU A 134 9.16 12.47 0.84
C LEU A 134 8.34 11.89 -0.30
N SER A 135 8.88 10.95 -1.08
CA SER A 135 8.16 10.27 -2.16
C SER A 135 6.90 9.56 -1.63
N GLY A 136 7.02 8.83 -0.51
CA GLY A 136 5.87 8.20 0.15
C GLY A 136 4.82 9.20 0.61
N ALA A 137 5.23 10.34 1.20
CA ALA A 137 4.32 11.40 1.61
C ALA A 137 3.57 12.02 0.41
N PHE A 138 4.24 12.19 -0.73
CA PHE A 138 3.61 12.72 -1.95
C PHE A 138 2.73 11.69 -2.63
N ALA A 139 3.09 10.41 -2.62
CA ALA A 139 2.26 9.30 -3.09
C ALA A 139 0.96 9.20 -2.28
N ALA A 140 1.00 9.46 -0.96
CA ALA A 140 -0.19 9.52 -0.11
C ALA A 140 -1.21 10.58 -0.53
N LEU A 141 -0.76 11.63 -1.23
CA LEU A 141 -1.66 12.62 -1.85
C LEU A 141 -2.25 12.13 -3.20
N MET A 142 -1.70 11.06 -3.78
CA MET A 142 -2.08 10.59 -5.12
C MET A 142 -3.07 9.44 -5.07
N ALA A 143 -2.76 8.37 -4.35
CA ALA A 143 -3.48 7.10 -4.39
C ALA A 143 -5.00 7.22 -4.09
N PRO A 144 -5.45 7.76 -2.94
CA PRO A 144 -6.88 7.81 -2.62
C PRO A 144 -7.65 8.73 -3.57
N ILE A 145 -6.98 9.75 -4.08
CA ILE A 145 -7.58 10.76 -4.96
C ILE A 145 -7.74 10.21 -6.38
N THR A 146 -6.79 9.42 -6.86
CA THR A 146 -6.86 8.79 -8.19
C THR A 146 -8.11 7.93 -8.30
N MET A 147 -8.36 7.05 -7.33
CA MET A 147 -9.59 6.24 -7.29
C MET A 147 -10.85 7.10 -7.19
N SER A 148 -10.84 8.11 -6.31
CA SER A 148 -11.97 9.02 -6.13
C SER A 148 -12.34 9.81 -7.42
N LEU A 149 -11.34 10.20 -8.22
CA LEU A 149 -11.56 10.89 -9.49
C LEU A 149 -12.16 9.97 -10.55
N ILE A 150 -11.85 8.67 -10.55
CA ILE A 150 -12.46 7.69 -11.46
C ILE A 150 -13.95 7.57 -11.19
N PHE A 151 -14.34 7.48 -9.91
CA PHE A 151 -15.75 7.43 -9.52
C PHE A 151 -16.53 8.68 -9.97
N ARG A 152 -15.86 9.83 -10.05
CA ARG A 152 -16.44 11.10 -10.52
C ARG A 152 -16.42 11.30 -12.03
N LEU A 153 -15.60 10.54 -12.75
CA LEU A 153 -15.39 10.73 -14.19
C LEU A 153 -16.58 10.24 -15.01
N PHE A 154 -17.28 9.20 -14.55
CA PHE A 154 -18.41 8.58 -15.24
C PHE A 154 -19.63 8.48 -14.34
N ASP A 155 -20.80 8.91 -14.84
CA ASP A 155 -22.10 8.69 -14.17
C ASP A 155 -22.62 7.27 -14.43
N ASP A 156 -22.25 6.67 -15.56
CA ASP A 156 -22.61 5.33 -15.98
C ASP A 156 -21.76 4.29 -15.25
N ASP A 157 -22.39 3.38 -14.49
CA ASP A 157 -21.74 2.34 -13.70
C ASP A 157 -20.94 1.34 -14.53
N LEU A 158 -21.41 1.04 -15.78
CA LEU A 158 -20.69 0.14 -16.69
C LEU A 158 -19.37 0.77 -17.16
N LEU A 159 -19.40 2.07 -17.52
CA LEU A 159 -18.20 2.80 -17.92
C LEU A 159 -17.23 2.96 -16.74
N ARG A 160 -17.76 3.22 -15.54
CA ARG A 160 -16.98 3.29 -14.30
C ARG A 160 -16.28 1.96 -14.02
N GLY A 161 -17.01 0.84 -14.09
CA GLY A 161 -16.43 -0.50 -13.92
C GLY A 161 -15.33 -0.81 -14.92
N LYS A 162 -15.52 -0.45 -16.21
CA LYS A 162 -14.48 -0.61 -17.24
C LYS A 162 -13.25 0.27 -16.97
N ALA A 163 -13.43 1.50 -16.49
CA ALA A 163 -12.32 2.40 -16.14
C ALA A 163 -11.50 1.86 -14.96
N ILE A 164 -12.17 1.38 -13.91
CA ILE A 164 -11.51 0.72 -12.75
C ILE A 164 -10.75 -0.52 -13.24
N GLY A 165 -11.38 -1.37 -14.07
CA GLY A 165 -10.74 -2.54 -14.65
C GLY A 165 -9.49 -2.19 -15.45
N LEU A 166 -9.52 -1.14 -16.26
CA LEU A 166 -8.36 -0.66 -17.01
C LEU A 166 -7.20 -0.25 -16.09
N ILE A 167 -7.49 0.52 -15.04
CA ILE A 167 -6.47 0.95 -14.08
C ILE A 167 -5.88 -0.24 -13.34
N MET A 168 -6.70 -1.20 -12.92
CA MET A 168 -6.21 -2.42 -12.27
C MET A 168 -5.27 -3.20 -13.19
N VAL A 169 -5.60 -3.35 -14.47
CA VAL A 169 -4.73 -4.01 -15.46
C VAL A 169 -3.41 -3.25 -15.63
N VAL A 170 -3.45 -1.92 -15.75
CA VAL A 170 -2.25 -1.09 -15.87
C VAL A 170 -1.37 -1.20 -14.63
N SER A 171 -1.96 -1.15 -13.44
CA SER A 171 -1.23 -1.33 -12.16
C SER A 171 -0.57 -2.71 -12.08
N MET A 172 -1.28 -3.77 -12.47
CA MET A 172 -0.73 -5.13 -12.52
C MET A 172 0.43 -5.24 -13.50
N ILE A 173 0.32 -4.64 -14.69
CA ILE A 173 1.42 -4.60 -15.68
C ILE A 173 2.63 -3.87 -15.08
N GLY A 174 2.42 -2.72 -14.44
CA GLY A 174 3.48 -1.95 -13.79
C GLY A 174 4.21 -2.77 -12.72
N PHE A 175 3.48 -3.42 -11.85
CA PHE A 175 4.04 -4.27 -10.80
C PHE A 175 4.76 -5.51 -11.37
N ALA A 176 4.22 -6.09 -12.45
CA ALA A 176 4.77 -7.26 -13.12
C ALA A 176 6.06 -6.98 -13.88
N VAL A 177 6.04 -5.92 -14.67
CA VAL A 177 7.13 -5.57 -15.61
C VAL A 177 8.19 -4.73 -14.92
N GLY A 178 7.82 -4.00 -13.85
CA GLY A 178 8.71 -3.12 -13.09
C GLY A 178 10.04 -3.77 -12.71
N PRO A 179 10.06 -4.90 -11.99
CA PRO A 179 11.30 -5.55 -11.57
C PRO A 179 12.20 -5.97 -12.75
N THR A 180 11.61 -6.46 -13.84
CA THR A 180 12.36 -6.88 -15.04
C THR A 180 12.98 -5.69 -15.76
N LEU A 181 12.22 -4.61 -15.96
CA LEU A 181 12.73 -3.37 -16.55
C LEU A 181 13.78 -2.72 -15.64
N ALA A 182 13.57 -2.75 -14.34
CA ALA A 182 14.53 -2.24 -13.38
C ALA A 182 15.85 -3.00 -13.46
N GLY A 183 15.82 -4.33 -13.51
CA GLY A 183 16.99 -5.17 -13.65
C GLY A 183 17.77 -4.85 -14.93
N LEU A 184 17.06 -4.74 -16.06
CA LEU A 184 17.69 -4.36 -17.34
C LEU A 184 18.29 -2.95 -17.29
N ALA A 185 17.58 -2.00 -16.69
CA ALA A 185 18.06 -0.62 -16.62
C ALA A 185 19.30 -0.49 -15.72
N VAL A 186 19.34 -1.16 -14.55
CA VAL A 186 20.49 -1.11 -13.63
C VAL A 186 21.74 -1.76 -14.20
N GLU A 187 21.62 -2.69 -15.16
CA GLU A 187 22.79 -3.27 -15.86
C GLU A 187 23.44 -2.29 -16.85
N HIS A 188 22.70 -1.29 -17.35
CA HIS A 188 23.17 -0.40 -18.42
C HIS A 188 23.20 1.08 -18.02
N LEU A 189 22.47 1.44 -16.97
CA LEU A 189 22.32 2.82 -16.49
C LEU A 189 22.64 2.89 -14.98
N PRO A 190 23.05 4.06 -14.49
CA PRO A 190 23.16 4.26 -13.06
C PRO A 190 21.80 4.08 -12.39
N TRP A 191 21.78 3.50 -11.18
CA TRP A 191 20.53 3.19 -10.46
C TRP A 191 19.61 4.41 -10.25
N GLN A 192 20.21 5.61 -10.16
CA GLN A 192 19.47 6.87 -10.06
C GLN A 192 18.48 7.05 -11.20
N ALA A 193 18.82 6.56 -12.40
CA ALA A 193 17.98 6.68 -13.59
C ALA A 193 16.61 6.04 -13.38
N LEU A 194 16.52 4.97 -12.57
CA LEU A 194 15.26 4.30 -12.25
C LEU A 194 14.27 5.24 -11.55
N LEU A 195 14.75 5.95 -10.54
CA LEU A 195 13.90 6.85 -9.74
C LEU A 195 13.69 8.19 -10.46
N VAL A 196 14.66 8.65 -11.25
CA VAL A 196 14.52 9.83 -12.12
C VAL A 196 13.43 9.64 -13.18
N LEU A 197 13.20 8.41 -13.65
CA LEU A 197 12.14 8.09 -14.62
C LEU A 197 10.73 8.44 -14.08
N ASN A 198 10.57 8.50 -12.75
CA ASN A 198 9.33 8.97 -12.14
C ASN A 198 8.98 10.42 -12.55
N ALA A 199 9.97 11.29 -12.81
CA ALA A 199 9.72 12.68 -13.15
C ALA A 199 9.02 12.85 -14.52
N PRO A 200 9.51 12.31 -15.65
CA PRO A 200 8.80 12.40 -16.93
C PRO A 200 7.46 11.65 -16.89
N ALA A 201 7.38 10.51 -16.20
CA ALA A 201 6.13 9.77 -16.07
C ALA A 201 5.09 10.54 -15.25
N ALA A 202 5.48 11.13 -14.12
CA ALA A 202 4.61 12.00 -13.32
C ALA A 202 4.20 13.27 -14.09
N LEU A 203 5.08 13.84 -14.92
CA LEU A 203 4.76 14.97 -15.77
C LEU A 203 3.69 14.60 -16.83
N LEU A 204 3.82 13.45 -17.45
CA LEU A 204 2.81 12.96 -18.41
C LEU A 204 1.47 12.69 -17.72
N ALA A 205 1.49 12.09 -16.51
CA ALA A 205 0.31 11.92 -15.68
C ALA A 205 -0.32 13.27 -15.34
N TRP A 206 0.50 14.24 -14.93
CA TRP A 206 0.08 15.60 -14.61
C TRP A 206 -0.61 16.28 -15.79
N ILE A 207 -0.03 16.18 -16.99
CA ILE A 207 -0.62 16.71 -18.24
C ILE A 207 -1.98 16.06 -18.50
N GLY A 208 -2.06 14.72 -18.44
CA GLY A 208 -3.30 13.98 -18.62
C GLY A 208 -4.40 14.40 -17.65
N VAL A 209 -4.08 14.51 -16.36
CA VAL A 209 -5.01 14.98 -15.32
C VAL A 209 -5.38 16.47 -15.51
N ARG A 210 -4.40 17.33 -15.87
CA ARG A 210 -4.61 18.78 -16.04
C ARG A 210 -5.59 19.09 -17.16
N PHE A 211 -5.56 18.34 -18.24
CA PHE A 211 -6.40 18.58 -19.40
C PHE A 211 -7.61 17.64 -19.48
N GLY A 212 -7.53 16.45 -18.89
CA GLY A 212 -8.59 15.44 -18.97
C GLY A 212 -9.60 15.49 -17.83
N VAL A 213 -9.20 15.92 -16.63
CA VAL A 213 -10.07 15.97 -15.45
C VAL A 213 -10.63 17.37 -15.25
N SER A 214 -11.95 17.50 -15.08
CA SER A 214 -12.61 18.77 -14.82
C SER A 214 -12.18 19.39 -13.48
N PRO A 215 -12.08 20.72 -13.37
CA PRO A 215 -11.79 21.40 -12.11
C PRO A 215 -12.78 21.04 -11.00
N ASP A 216 -12.29 21.08 -9.75
CA ASP A 216 -13.13 20.92 -8.58
C ASP A 216 -14.09 22.10 -8.43
N ARG A 217 -15.33 21.85 -8.04
CA ARG A 217 -16.34 22.88 -7.74
C ARG A 217 -16.38 23.11 -6.23
N ALA A 218 -16.74 24.32 -5.81
CA ALA A 218 -16.88 24.64 -4.39
C ALA A 218 -17.89 23.74 -3.66
N GLU A 219 -18.90 23.24 -4.38
CA GLU A 219 -19.93 22.32 -3.88
C GLU A 219 -19.39 20.91 -3.58
N ASP A 220 -18.31 20.51 -4.28
CA ASP A 220 -17.66 19.20 -4.12
C ASP A 220 -16.71 19.16 -2.91
N LEU A 221 -16.41 20.33 -2.32
CA LEU A 221 -15.44 20.45 -1.24
C LEU A 221 -16.11 20.21 0.11
N ARG A 222 -15.57 19.30 0.90
CA ARG A 222 -15.99 19.09 2.29
C ARG A 222 -15.58 20.28 3.15
N ARG A 223 -16.49 20.75 4.01
CA ARG A 223 -16.18 21.75 5.04
C ARG A 223 -15.48 21.07 6.22
N GLY A 224 -14.53 21.75 6.84
CA GLY A 224 -13.80 21.25 8.02
C GLY A 224 -12.28 21.42 7.91
N GLY A 225 -11.54 21.11 8.97
CA GLY A 225 -10.06 21.21 9.02
C GLY A 225 -9.39 19.88 8.61
N VAL A 226 -8.17 19.94 8.06
CA VAL A 226 -7.31 18.74 7.90
C VAL A 226 -6.69 18.43 9.25
N ASP A 227 -6.77 17.19 9.72
CA ASP A 227 -6.14 16.78 10.98
C ASP A 227 -4.65 16.49 10.80
N VAL A 228 -3.87 17.56 10.57
CA VAL A 228 -2.41 17.47 10.45
C VAL A 228 -1.77 16.89 11.72
N PRO A 229 -2.18 17.27 12.95
CA PRO A 229 -1.63 16.65 14.16
C PRO A 229 -1.87 15.14 14.23
N GLY A 230 -3.06 14.66 13.82
CA GLY A 230 -3.36 13.23 13.74
C GLY A 230 -2.44 12.51 12.78
N GLY A 231 -2.22 13.06 11.58
CA GLY A 231 -1.27 12.51 10.60
C GLY A 231 0.17 12.46 11.09
N LEU A 232 0.66 13.51 11.75
CA LEU A 232 2.00 13.52 12.34
C LEU A 232 2.13 12.49 13.47
N LEU A 233 1.12 12.34 14.31
CA LEU A 233 1.09 11.33 15.36
C LEU A 233 1.08 9.90 14.78
N SER A 234 0.35 9.67 13.68
CA SER A 234 0.33 8.37 12.98
C SER A 234 1.71 8.01 12.43
N VAL A 235 2.34 8.92 11.66
CA VAL A 235 3.70 8.71 11.13
C VAL A 235 4.71 8.56 12.26
N GLY A 236 4.62 9.39 13.30
CA GLY A 236 5.50 9.33 14.46
C GLY A 236 5.37 8.01 15.21
N ALA A 237 4.15 7.53 15.43
CA ALA A 237 3.89 6.24 16.08
C ALA A 237 4.54 5.09 15.31
N LEU A 238 4.25 5.00 14.02
CA LEU A 238 4.79 3.95 13.15
C LEU A 238 6.31 4.05 13.04
N GLY A 239 6.83 5.26 12.76
CA GLY A 239 8.25 5.49 12.57
C GLY A 239 9.07 5.13 13.80
N LEU A 240 8.68 5.61 14.99
CA LEU A 240 9.40 5.32 16.23
C LEU A 240 9.28 3.86 16.65
N ILE A 241 8.11 3.22 16.48
CA ILE A 241 7.95 1.80 16.78
C ILE A 241 8.85 0.96 15.85
N LEU A 242 8.87 1.24 14.53
CA LEU A 242 9.75 0.53 13.61
C LEU A 242 11.22 0.84 13.85
N TYR A 243 11.57 2.09 14.19
CA TYR A 243 12.94 2.45 14.53
C TYR A 243 13.43 1.78 15.82
N THR A 244 12.53 1.39 16.72
CA THR A 244 12.91 0.61 17.91
C THR A 244 13.58 -0.72 17.54
N PHE A 245 13.17 -1.37 16.46
CA PHE A 245 13.81 -2.60 15.99
C PHE A 245 15.26 -2.35 15.55
N THR A 246 15.50 -1.28 14.81
CA THR A 246 16.84 -0.83 14.42
C THR A 246 17.68 -0.47 15.64
N ALA A 247 17.16 0.36 16.52
CA ALA A 247 17.83 0.79 17.74
C ALA A 247 18.19 -0.40 18.66
N GLY A 248 17.28 -1.38 18.74
CA GLY A 248 17.51 -2.60 19.52
C GLY A 248 18.67 -3.45 19.01
N THR A 249 18.92 -3.48 17.71
CA THR A 249 20.06 -4.19 17.11
C THR A 249 21.37 -3.40 17.21
N GLU A 250 21.32 -2.07 17.14
CA GLU A 250 22.50 -1.21 17.16
C GLU A 250 22.98 -0.92 18.59
N TRP A 251 22.08 -0.62 19.50
CA TRP A 251 22.40 -0.16 20.87
C TRP A 251 22.05 -1.20 21.95
N GLY A 252 21.26 -2.20 21.58
CA GLY A 252 20.74 -3.21 22.51
C GLY A 252 19.30 -2.93 22.95
N TRP A 253 18.57 -4.01 23.19
CA TRP A 253 17.14 -3.96 23.53
C TRP A 253 16.83 -3.34 24.92
N THR A 254 17.84 -3.33 25.80
CA THR A 254 17.72 -2.77 27.18
C THR A 254 18.36 -1.38 27.29
N ASP A 255 18.94 -0.85 26.22
CA ASP A 255 19.53 0.49 26.23
C ASP A 255 18.45 1.55 26.44
N ALA A 256 18.75 2.56 27.27
CA ALA A 256 17.82 3.63 27.61
C ALA A 256 17.32 4.39 26.34
N ARG A 257 18.16 4.55 25.32
CA ARG A 257 17.81 5.20 24.05
C ARG A 257 16.76 4.39 23.31
N THR A 258 16.95 3.07 23.20
CA THR A 258 15.98 2.15 22.57
C THR A 258 14.64 2.18 23.28
N LEU A 259 14.66 2.14 24.62
CA LEU A 259 13.42 2.20 25.43
C LEU A 259 12.73 3.57 25.31
N LEU A 260 13.49 4.67 25.27
CA LEU A 260 12.92 6.01 25.05
C LEU A 260 12.22 6.13 23.68
N ILE A 261 12.82 5.57 22.62
CA ILE A 261 12.21 5.53 21.29
C ILE A 261 10.92 4.73 21.30
N LEU A 262 10.91 3.56 21.93
CA LEU A 262 9.70 2.74 22.08
C LEU A 262 8.59 3.49 22.84
N VAL A 263 8.94 4.11 23.98
CA VAL A 263 8.01 4.90 24.79
C VAL A 263 7.48 6.09 23.96
N GLY A 264 8.34 6.78 23.20
CA GLY A 264 7.95 7.85 22.29
C GLY A 264 6.97 7.37 21.23
N GLY A 265 7.23 6.22 20.62
CA GLY A 265 6.34 5.60 19.62
C GLY A 265 4.97 5.22 20.21
N LEU A 266 4.97 4.60 21.39
CA LEU A 266 3.74 4.28 22.12
C LEU A 266 2.97 5.55 22.55
N ALA A 267 3.67 6.60 22.97
CA ALA A 267 3.06 7.88 23.29
C ALA A 267 2.41 8.54 22.07
N CYS A 268 3.08 8.51 20.91
CA CYS A 268 2.50 8.97 19.64
C CYS A 268 1.26 8.14 19.27
N LEU A 269 1.29 6.81 19.43
CA LEU A 269 0.15 5.94 19.17
C LEU A 269 -1.03 6.26 20.07
N LEU A 270 -0.79 6.39 21.36
CA LEU A 270 -1.82 6.79 22.33
C LEU A 270 -2.36 8.20 22.03
N GLY A 271 -1.48 9.12 21.67
CA GLY A 271 -1.83 10.47 21.21
C GLY A 271 -2.72 10.45 19.98
N PHE A 272 -2.37 9.63 18.98
CA PHE A 272 -3.17 9.41 17.78
C PHE A 272 -4.56 8.85 18.11
N LEU A 273 -4.63 7.76 18.87
CA LEU A 273 -5.90 7.15 19.27
C LEU A 273 -6.79 8.10 20.09
N ARG A 274 -6.17 8.90 20.98
CA ARG A 274 -6.91 9.95 21.70
C ARG A 274 -7.41 11.04 20.77
N ARG A 275 -6.56 11.47 19.80
CA ARG A 275 -6.92 12.49 18.83
C ARG A 275 -8.10 12.05 17.97
N GLU A 276 -8.08 10.83 17.44
CA GLU A 276 -9.16 10.25 16.64
C GLU A 276 -10.49 10.14 17.40
N ARG A 277 -10.44 9.99 18.75
CA ARG A 277 -11.64 9.98 19.60
C ARG A 277 -12.21 11.36 19.88
N THR A 278 -11.39 12.41 19.83
CA THR A 278 -11.74 13.76 20.29
C THR A 278 -11.80 14.81 19.17
N ALA A 279 -11.26 14.50 17.99
CA ALA A 279 -11.29 15.37 16.85
C ALA A 279 -12.73 15.60 16.36
N ALA A 280 -13.05 16.82 15.97
CA ALA A 280 -14.33 17.16 15.35
C ALA A 280 -14.53 16.47 13.99
N ASP A 281 -13.44 16.34 13.23
CA ASP A 281 -13.38 15.64 11.93
C ASP A 281 -12.27 14.59 12.00
N PRO A 282 -12.49 13.40 12.62
CA PRO A 282 -11.48 12.35 12.71
C PRO A 282 -11.14 11.79 11.33
N MET A 283 -9.87 11.43 11.11
CA MET A 283 -9.43 10.79 9.87
C MET A 283 -9.89 9.35 9.79
N LEU A 284 -9.87 8.67 10.94
CA LEU A 284 -10.31 7.28 11.10
C LEU A 284 -11.43 7.21 12.12
N ASP A 285 -12.62 6.82 11.68
CA ASP A 285 -13.66 6.48 12.64
C ASP A 285 -13.31 5.16 13.34
N LEU A 286 -12.78 5.28 14.57
CA LEU A 286 -12.39 4.12 15.40
C LEU A 286 -13.55 3.16 15.69
N ARG A 287 -14.81 3.61 15.53
CA ARG A 287 -16.00 2.75 15.68
C ARG A 287 -16.02 1.68 14.58
N LEU A 288 -15.51 2.00 13.37
CA LEU A 288 -15.41 1.05 12.28
C LEU A 288 -14.44 -0.11 12.61
N LEU A 289 -13.35 0.17 13.31
CA LEU A 289 -12.43 -0.86 13.85
C LEU A 289 -13.09 -1.70 14.96
N GLY A 290 -14.16 -1.21 15.57
CA GLY A 290 -14.99 -1.99 16.49
C GLY A 290 -15.76 -3.13 15.81
N LEU A 291 -16.05 -2.99 14.51
CA LEU A 291 -16.71 -4.03 13.73
C LEU A 291 -15.76 -5.23 13.57
N ARG A 292 -16.19 -6.41 13.99
CA ARG A 292 -15.36 -7.63 13.98
C ARG A 292 -14.82 -7.95 12.59
N THR A 293 -15.65 -7.86 11.56
CA THR A 293 -15.27 -8.13 10.17
C THR A 293 -14.24 -7.14 9.65
N VAL A 294 -14.40 -5.83 9.90
CA VAL A 294 -13.45 -4.79 9.48
C VAL A 294 -12.09 -5.01 10.11
N ARG A 295 -12.06 -5.18 11.44
CA ARG A 295 -10.82 -5.46 12.17
C ARG A 295 -10.14 -6.75 11.71
N GLY A 296 -10.92 -7.81 11.52
CA GLY A 296 -10.40 -9.10 11.07
C GLY A 296 -9.82 -9.05 9.66
N SER A 297 -10.50 -8.38 8.74
CA SER A 297 -10.01 -8.18 7.38
C SER A 297 -8.71 -7.36 7.36
N ALA A 298 -8.64 -6.27 8.14
CA ALA A 298 -7.43 -5.45 8.22
C ALA A 298 -6.24 -6.26 8.78
N ILE A 299 -6.43 -6.99 9.89
CA ILE A 299 -5.38 -7.85 10.47
C ILE A 299 -4.92 -8.92 9.49
N LEU A 300 -5.85 -9.57 8.79
CA LEU A 300 -5.54 -10.62 7.82
C LEU A 300 -4.74 -10.07 6.63
N GLN A 301 -5.12 -8.93 6.09
CA GLN A 301 -4.41 -8.28 5.00
C GLN A 301 -3.02 -7.79 5.40
N THR A 302 -2.89 -7.15 6.58
CA THR A 302 -1.59 -6.78 7.13
C THR A 302 -0.67 -8.00 7.25
N SER A 303 -1.19 -9.13 7.77
CA SER A 303 -0.38 -10.35 7.95
C SER A 303 0.19 -10.90 6.64
N VAL A 304 -0.61 -10.88 5.57
CA VAL A 304 -0.19 -11.35 4.25
C VAL A 304 0.82 -10.41 3.61
N MET A 305 0.64 -9.09 3.79
CA MET A 305 1.62 -8.12 3.30
C MET A 305 2.96 -8.23 4.00
N ILE A 306 2.98 -8.48 5.31
CA ILE A 306 4.20 -8.78 6.07
C ILE A 306 4.97 -9.95 5.41
N ALA A 307 4.27 -11.05 5.08
CA ALA A 307 4.89 -12.21 4.44
C ALA A 307 5.39 -11.91 3.03
N MET A 308 4.54 -11.29 2.21
CA MET A 308 4.83 -11.01 0.80
C MET A 308 6.05 -10.11 0.64
N VAL A 309 6.06 -8.98 1.36
CA VAL A 309 7.16 -8.03 1.26
C VAL A 309 8.46 -8.63 1.80
N GLY A 310 8.39 -9.43 2.88
CA GLY A 310 9.52 -10.19 3.35
C GLY A 310 10.12 -11.10 2.28
N VAL A 311 9.30 -11.87 1.57
CA VAL A 311 9.73 -12.73 0.45
C VAL A 311 10.33 -11.90 -0.69
N MET A 312 9.69 -10.80 -1.09
CA MET A 312 10.19 -9.95 -2.18
C MET A 312 11.53 -9.30 -1.84
N PHE A 313 11.67 -8.81 -0.61
CA PHE A 313 12.90 -8.19 -0.13
C PHE A 313 14.06 -9.20 -0.08
N VAL A 314 13.81 -10.41 0.43
CA VAL A 314 14.81 -11.48 0.51
C VAL A 314 15.17 -12.04 -0.86
N SER A 315 14.17 -12.28 -1.72
CA SER A 315 14.40 -12.94 -3.01
C SER A 315 15.42 -12.20 -3.87
N THR A 316 15.29 -10.89 -3.96
CA THR A 316 16.20 -10.06 -4.76
C THR A 316 17.63 -10.09 -4.21
N GLN A 317 17.78 -10.04 -2.89
CA GLN A 317 19.07 -10.09 -2.25
C GLN A 317 19.71 -11.49 -2.36
N LEU A 318 18.91 -12.56 -2.19
CA LEU A 318 19.36 -13.94 -2.41
C LEU A 318 19.90 -14.12 -3.83
N TYR A 319 19.15 -13.69 -4.83
CA TYR A 319 19.58 -13.87 -6.22
C TYR A 319 20.83 -13.08 -6.58
N GLN A 320 20.96 -11.86 -6.09
CA GLN A 320 22.09 -11.00 -6.47
C GLN A 320 23.29 -11.13 -5.55
N PHE A 321 23.10 -11.23 -4.23
CA PHE A 321 24.24 -11.34 -3.29
C PHE A 321 24.71 -12.79 -3.14
N ALA A 322 23.80 -13.73 -2.81
CA ALA A 322 24.20 -15.10 -2.52
C ALA A 322 24.44 -15.94 -3.79
N TRP A 323 23.65 -15.75 -4.85
CA TRP A 323 23.79 -16.52 -6.10
C TRP A 323 24.55 -15.78 -7.19
N GLY A 324 24.91 -14.52 -6.99
CA GLY A 324 25.68 -13.71 -7.95
C GLY A 324 24.96 -13.47 -9.29
N TRP A 325 23.63 -13.54 -9.31
CA TRP A 325 22.88 -13.29 -10.55
C TRP A 325 22.87 -11.81 -10.89
N SER A 326 22.79 -11.52 -12.20
CA SER A 326 22.58 -10.15 -12.64
C SER A 326 21.24 -9.60 -12.17
N ALA A 327 21.10 -8.29 -12.08
CA ALA A 327 19.88 -7.62 -11.68
C ALA A 327 18.71 -7.96 -12.64
N PHE A 328 18.99 -8.08 -13.95
CA PHE A 328 18.01 -8.49 -14.95
C PHE A 328 17.52 -9.93 -14.72
N ARG A 329 18.44 -10.88 -14.47
CA ARG A 329 18.08 -12.26 -14.17
C ARG A 329 17.29 -12.35 -12.86
N ALA A 330 17.65 -11.58 -11.85
CA ALA A 330 16.90 -11.49 -10.60
C ALA A 330 15.49 -10.90 -10.81
N GLY A 331 15.35 -9.90 -11.68
CA GLY A 331 14.06 -9.36 -12.07
C GLY A 331 13.16 -10.39 -12.77
N LEU A 332 13.72 -11.13 -13.75
CA LEU A 332 13.00 -12.23 -14.42
C LEU A 332 12.61 -13.34 -13.44
N ALA A 333 13.43 -13.61 -12.44
CA ALA A 333 13.16 -14.64 -11.44
C ALA A 333 11.93 -14.33 -10.57
N ASN A 334 11.42 -13.11 -10.58
CA ASN A 334 10.19 -12.72 -9.89
C ASN A 334 8.92 -12.91 -10.77
N LEU A 335 9.04 -13.31 -12.04
CA LEU A 335 7.88 -13.57 -12.92
C LEU A 335 6.89 -14.62 -12.37
N PRO A 336 7.28 -15.67 -11.66
CA PRO A 336 6.32 -16.60 -11.04
C PRO A 336 5.29 -15.90 -10.14
N PHE A 337 5.69 -14.82 -9.46
CA PHE A 337 4.76 -13.99 -8.69
C PHE A 337 3.64 -13.42 -9.57
N VAL A 338 4.00 -12.89 -10.72
CA VAL A 338 3.05 -12.28 -11.68
C VAL A 338 2.13 -13.35 -12.28
N VAL A 339 2.71 -14.48 -12.69
CA VAL A 339 1.94 -15.61 -13.24
C VAL A 339 0.91 -16.10 -12.22
N GLY A 340 1.31 -16.26 -10.95
CA GLY A 340 0.41 -16.63 -9.88
C GLY A 340 -0.72 -15.63 -9.67
N MET A 341 -0.41 -14.34 -9.70
CA MET A 341 -1.39 -13.25 -9.54
C MET A 341 -2.48 -13.26 -10.64
N LEU A 342 -2.07 -13.52 -11.88
CA LEU A 342 -2.97 -13.57 -13.03
C LEU A 342 -3.78 -14.88 -13.06
N ALA A 343 -3.16 -16.01 -12.80
CA ALA A 343 -3.78 -17.32 -12.92
C ALA A 343 -4.84 -17.58 -11.84
N VAL A 344 -4.63 -17.06 -10.63
CA VAL A 344 -5.50 -17.36 -9.48
C VAL A 344 -6.72 -16.44 -9.43
N GLY A 345 -6.67 -15.23 -10.00
CA GLY A 345 -7.76 -14.26 -9.97
C GLY A 345 -9.14 -14.87 -10.33
N PRO A 346 -9.31 -15.48 -11.50
CA PRO A 346 -10.59 -16.07 -11.91
C PRO A 346 -11.08 -17.22 -11.03
N LEU A 347 -10.16 -17.88 -10.32
CA LEU A 347 -10.50 -19.02 -9.46
C LEU A 347 -11.08 -18.57 -8.10
N VAL A 348 -10.68 -17.38 -7.61
CA VAL A 348 -11.08 -16.89 -6.29
C VAL A 348 -12.58 -16.66 -6.22
N ASP A 349 -13.17 -16.01 -7.24
CA ASP A 349 -14.61 -15.71 -7.27
C ASP A 349 -15.44 -17.01 -7.24
N GLY A 350 -15.02 -18.01 -8.01
CA GLY A 350 -15.64 -19.34 -8.01
C GLY A 350 -15.49 -20.06 -6.67
N LEU A 351 -14.36 -19.89 -6.00
CA LEU A 351 -14.09 -20.49 -4.69
C LEU A 351 -14.96 -19.84 -3.61
N VAL A 352 -15.02 -18.51 -3.59
CA VAL A 352 -15.86 -17.75 -2.65
C VAL A 352 -17.33 -18.12 -2.82
N ALA A 353 -17.82 -18.20 -4.07
CA ALA A 353 -19.19 -18.58 -4.35
C ALA A 353 -19.56 -20.01 -3.85
N ARG A 354 -18.60 -20.93 -3.82
CA ARG A 354 -18.83 -22.33 -3.42
C ARG A 354 -18.72 -22.57 -1.92
N ILE A 355 -17.74 -21.97 -1.26
CA ILE A 355 -17.41 -22.31 0.14
C ILE A 355 -17.45 -21.13 1.11
N GLY A 356 -17.79 -19.93 0.63
CA GLY A 356 -17.92 -18.70 1.44
C GLY A 356 -16.56 -18.00 1.71
N HIS A 357 -16.64 -16.76 2.21
CA HIS A 357 -15.47 -15.89 2.44
C HIS A 357 -14.51 -16.45 3.48
N ARG A 358 -15.01 -16.93 4.62
CA ARG A 358 -14.18 -17.43 5.73
C ARG A 358 -13.36 -18.64 5.35
N ARG A 359 -13.97 -19.67 4.73
CA ARG A 359 -13.26 -20.89 4.32
C ARG A 359 -12.25 -20.61 3.23
N THR A 360 -12.59 -19.73 2.29
CA THR A 360 -11.68 -19.28 1.24
C THR A 360 -10.47 -18.56 1.84
N SER A 361 -10.68 -17.68 2.84
CA SER A 361 -9.57 -17.01 3.54
C SER A 361 -8.67 -17.98 4.32
N ILE A 362 -9.22 -19.08 4.89
CA ILE A 362 -8.41 -20.13 5.52
C ILE A 362 -7.49 -20.80 4.49
N ILE A 363 -8.00 -21.12 3.30
CA ILE A 363 -7.18 -21.68 2.23
C ILE A 363 -6.06 -20.71 1.85
N GLY A 364 -6.38 -19.41 1.69
CA GLY A 364 -5.38 -18.38 1.42
C GLY A 364 -4.29 -18.33 2.50
N LEU A 365 -4.68 -18.36 3.78
CA LEU A 365 -3.73 -18.37 4.92
C LEU A 365 -2.84 -19.60 4.91
N VAL A 366 -3.41 -20.78 4.67
CA VAL A 366 -2.63 -22.02 4.56
C VAL A 366 -1.63 -21.94 3.40
N CYS A 367 -2.02 -21.40 2.24
CA CYS A 367 -1.10 -21.19 1.13
C CYS A 367 0.06 -20.25 1.51
N VAL A 368 -0.21 -19.14 2.18
CA VAL A 368 0.84 -18.20 2.62
C VAL A 368 1.81 -18.85 3.60
N LEU A 369 1.29 -19.58 4.59
CA LEU A 369 2.12 -20.29 5.56
C LEU A 369 2.95 -21.40 4.89
N ALA A 370 2.35 -22.18 4.00
CA ALA A 370 3.06 -23.20 3.23
C ALA A 370 4.17 -22.59 2.37
N ALA A 371 3.90 -21.43 1.74
CA ALA A 371 4.90 -20.72 0.97
C ALA A 371 6.10 -20.26 1.82
N LEU A 372 5.86 -19.74 3.03
CA LEU A 372 6.94 -19.33 3.95
C LEU A 372 7.79 -20.55 4.38
N VAL A 373 7.15 -21.70 4.66
CA VAL A 373 7.88 -22.95 4.97
C VAL A 373 8.70 -23.41 3.77
N ILE A 374 8.13 -23.37 2.56
CA ILE A 374 8.86 -23.69 1.33
C ILE A 374 10.06 -22.76 1.13
N TRP A 375 9.91 -21.45 1.43
CA TRP A 375 10.99 -20.48 1.32
C TRP A 375 12.16 -20.76 2.27
N ILE A 376 11.92 -21.27 3.48
CA ILE A 376 12.99 -21.69 4.41
C ILE A 376 13.91 -22.74 3.75
N GLU A 377 13.31 -23.72 3.06
CA GLU A 377 14.05 -24.75 2.34
C GLU A 377 14.60 -24.28 0.99
N ALA A 378 13.87 -23.40 0.30
CA ALA A 378 14.22 -22.90 -1.03
C ALA A 378 15.55 -22.14 -1.06
N LEU A 379 15.92 -21.47 0.05
CA LEU A 379 17.17 -20.74 0.18
C LEU A 379 18.40 -21.61 -0.11
N THR A 380 18.35 -22.89 0.20
CA THR A 380 19.43 -23.87 0.00
C THR A 380 19.22 -24.78 -1.20
N ARG A 381 17.97 -24.97 -1.65
CA ARG A 381 17.62 -25.95 -2.71
C ARG A 381 17.59 -25.37 -4.13
N GLY A 382 17.68 -24.04 -4.26
CA GLY A 382 17.79 -23.35 -5.53
C GLY A 382 16.47 -22.82 -6.09
N TYR A 383 16.56 -22.20 -7.27
CA TYR A 383 15.52 -21.35 -7.84
C TYR A 383 14.15 -22.00 -8.04
N LEU A 384 14.12 -23.29 -8.43
CA LEU A 384 12.82 -23.97 -8.66
C LEU A 384 11.93 -23.97 -7.41
N TRP A 385 12.51 -24.15 -6.24
CA TRP A 385 11.80 -24.09 -4.98
C TRP A 385 11.34 -22.68 -4.64
N CYS A 386 12.19 -21.66 -4.95
CA CYS A 386 11.79 -20.25 -4.82
C CYS A 386 10.59 -19.93 -5.71
N ALA A 387 10.60 -20.38 -6.98
CA ALA A 387 9.51 -20.16 -7.92
C ALA A 387 8.19 -20.83 -7.46
N VAL A 388 8.26 -22.06 -6.96
CA VAL A 388 7.10 -22.76 -6.38
C VAL A 388 6.59 -22.01 -5.15
N GLY A 389 7.49 -21.59 -4.26
CA GLY A 389 7.13 -20.77 -3.09
C GLY A 389 6.45 -19.47 -3.49
N MET A 390 6.95 -18.78 -4.53
CA MET A 390 6.33 -17.55 -5.06
C MET A 390 4.93 -17.79 -5.62
N LEU A 391 4.72 -18.84 -6.40
CA LEU A 391 3.40 -19.19 -6.96
C LEU A 391 2.38 -19.44 -5.85
N ILE A 392 2.76 -20.22 -4.83
CA ILE A 392 1.89 -20.55 -3.70
C ILE A 392 1.62 -19.31 -2.84
N MET A 393 2.66 -18.48 -2.59
CA MET A 393 2.53 -17.20 -1.86
C MET A 393 1.53 -16.29 -2.56
N THR A 394 1.68 -16.12 -3.86
CA THR A 394 0.80 -15.24 -4.66
C THR A 394 -0.63 -15.75 -4.70
N ALA A 395 -0.83 -17.07 -4.78
CA ALA A 395 -2.16 -17.66 -4.70
C ALA A 395 -2.84 -17.34 -3.37
N GLY A 396 -2.14 -17.57 -2.25
CA GLY A 396 -2.64 -17.22 -0.91
C GLY A 396 -2.92 -15.75 -0.74
N MET A 397 -1.98 -14.89 -1.18
CA MET A 397 -2.14 -13.44 -1.17
C MET A 397 -3.38 -12.99 -1.97
N ARG A 398 -3.53 -13.45 -3.21
CA ARG A 398 -4.65 -13.07 -4.08
C ARG A 398 -6.00 -13.44 -3.46
N ILE A 399 -6.08 -14.62 -2.87
CA ILE A 399 -7.27 -15.09 -2.16
C ILE A 399 -7.61 -14.13 -1.01
N ILE A 400 -6.65 -13.85 -0.13
CA ILE A 400 -6.88 -13.02 1.07
C ILE A 400 -7.16 -11.57 0.71
N MET A 401 -6.45 -11.02 -0.27
CA MET A 401 -6.69 -9.65 -0.76
C MET A 401 -8.12 -9.48 -1.26
N THR A 402 -8.61 -10.42 -2.08
CA THR A 402 -9.96 -10.35 -2.62
C THR A 402 -11.01 -10.55 -1.53
N THR A 403 -10.89 -11.60 -0.72
CA THR A 403 -11.87 -11.90 0.34
C THR A 403 -11.87 -10.84 1.44
N GLY A 404 -10.70 -10.33 1.81
CA GLY A 404 -10.53 -9.30 2.83
C GLY A 404 -11.08 -7.94 2.39
N ALA A 405 -10.80 -7.51 1.15
CA ALA A 405 -11.32 -6.25 0.62
C ALA A 405 -12.86 -6.28 0.50
N VAL A 406 -13.43 -7.36 -0.04
CA VAL A 406 -14.88 -7.52 -0.14
C VAL A 406 -15.54 -7.55 1.23
N ALA A 407 -14.98 -8.30 2.19
CA ALA A 407 -15.53 -8.38 3.54
C ALA A 407 -15.42 -7.03 4.28
N LEU A 408 -14.31 -6.29 4.10
CA LEU A 408 -14.11 -4.99 4.72
C LEU A 408 -15.11 -3.96 4.17
N VAL A 409 -15.18 -3.84 2.85
CA VAL A 409 -16.08 -2.85 2.20
C VAL A 409 -17.54 -3.23 2.40
N GLY A 410 -17.89 -4.52 2.32
CA GLY A 410 -19.27 -5.00 2.52
C GLY A 410 -19.79 -4.86 3.96
N ALA A 411 -18.88 -4.76 4.94
CA ALA A 411 -19.26 -4.51 6.34
C ALA A 411 -19.53 -3.02 6.64
N LEU A 412 -19.30 -2.12 5.68
CA LEU A 412 -19.44 -0.67 5.87
C LEU A 412 -20.69 -0.15 5.15
N PRO A 413 -21.36 0.89 5.71
CA PRO A 413 -22.40 1.61 5.01
C PRO A 413 -21.88 2.22 3.69
N GLU A 414 -22.74 2.33 2.67
CA GLU A 414 -22.36 2.87 1.35
C GLU A 414 -21.67 4.25 1.42
N SER A 415 -22.03 5.08 2.41
CA SER A 415 -21.43 6.39 2.65
C SER A 415 -19.97 6.33 3.16
N HIS A 416 -19.50 5.17 3.60
CA HIS A 416 -18.17 4.97 4.21
C HIS A 416 -17.23 4.08 3.38
N THR A 417 -17.58 3.73 2.14
CA THR A 417 -16.78 2.86 1.27
C THR A 417 -15.39 3.42 0.96
N SER A 418 -15.26 4.75 0.83
CA SER A 418 -13.96 5.41 0.64
C SER A 418 -13.05 5.29 1.87
N ILE A 419 -13.62 5.34 3.07
CA ILE A 419 -12.88 5.12 4.33
C ILE A 419 -12.44 3.66 4.42
N GLY A 420 -13.30 2.73 4.00
CA GLY A 420 -12.97 1.31 3.93
C GLY A 420 -11.77 1.03 3.01
N SER A 421 -11.74 1.64 1.83
CA SER A 421 -10.59 1.52 0.91
C SER A 421 -9.32 2.09 1.53
N ALA A 422 -9.37 3.29 2.11
CA ALA A 422 -8.21 3.89 2.75
C ALA A 422 -7.68 3.05 3.94
N LEU A 423 -8.57 2.46 4.73
CA LEU A 423 -8.20 1.56 5.82
C LEU A 423 -7.55 0.28 5.29
N ASN A 424 -8.07 -0.27 4.19
CA ASN A 424 -7.50 -1.42 3.51
C ASN A 424 -6.07 -1.15 3.05
N ASP A 425 -5.85 -0.02 2.38
CA ASP A 425 -4.54 0.36 1.84
C ASP A 425 -3.56 0.69 2.98
N THR A 426 -4.03 1.36 4.04
CA THR A 426 -3.21 1.60 5.25
C THR A 426 -2.78 0.28 5.91
N ALA A 427 -3.68 -0.71 6.00
CA ALA A 427 -3.35 -2.03 6.57
C ALA A 427 -2.29 -2.76 5.74
N GLN A 428 -2.33 -2.61 4.40
CA GLN A 428 -1.32 -3.17 3.51
C GLN A 428 0.03 -2.49 3.70
N GLU A 429 0.07 -1.16 3.74
CA GLU A 429 1.32 -0.41 3.89
C GLU A 429 1.96 -0.60 5.26
N LEU A 430 1.16 -0.76 6.32
CA LEU A 430 1.63 -1.20 7.62
C LEU A 430 2.32 -2.57 7.53
N GLY A 431 1.71 -3.51 6.82
CA GLY A 431 2.29 -4.83 6.58
C GLY A 431 3.62 -4.74 5.83
N ASN A 432 3.69 -3.90 4.79
CA ASN A 432 4.91 -3.65 4.02
C ASN A 432 6.04 -3.14 4.93
N ALA A 433 5.79 -2.09 5.69
CA ALA A 433 6.80 -1.49 6.58
C ALA A 433 7.29 -2.47 7.65
N VAL A 434 6.37 -3.20 8.30
CA VAL A 434 6.70 -4.19 9.33
C VAL A 434 7.46 -5.37 8.74
N GLY A 435 7.05 -5.88 7.57
CA GLY A 435 7.70 -7.01 6.91
C GLY A 435 9.17 -6.72 6.58
N VAL A 436 9.44 -5.57 5.97
CA VAL A 436 10.82 -5.11 5.68
C VAL A 436 11.61 -4.92 6.96
N ALA A 437 11.00 -4.31 8.00
CA ALA A 437 11.66 -4.06 9.27
C ALA A 437 12.11 -5.36 9.97
N ILE A 438 11.25 -6.39 9.98
CA ILE A 438 11.59 -7.69 10.58
C ILE A 438 12.77 -8.32 9.84
N VAL A 439 12.70 -8.44 8.52
CA VAL A 439 13.73 -9.09 7.72
C VAL A 439 15.05 -8.33 7.81
N GLY A 440 15.03 -7.00 7.68
CA GLY A 440 16.22 -6.16 7.75
C GLY A 440 16.87 -6.20 9.13
N THR A 441 16.07 -6.20 10.20
CA THR A 441 16.54 -6.30 11.59
C THR A 441 17.24 -7.64 11.85
N VAL A 442 16.64 -8.76 11.44
CA VAL A 442 17.24 -10.09 11.59
C VAL A 442 18.52 -10.22 10.78
N MET A 443 18.52 -9.69 9.55
CA MET A 443 19.70 -9.67 8.71
C MET A 443 20.84 -8.87 9.36
N ALA A 444 20.55 -7.68 9.88
CA ALA A 444 21.54 -6.86 10.57
C ALA A 444 22.09 -7.53 11.84
N ALA A 445 21.24 -8.24 12.59
CA ALA A 445 21.65 -8.92 13.80
C ALA A 445 22.56 -10.15 13.54
N VAL A 446 22.42 -10.83 12.41
CA VAL A 446 23.17 -12.07 12.09
C VAL A 446 24.37 -11.81 11.18
N VAL A 447 24.17 -11.01 10.12
CA VAL A 447 25.22 -10.72 9.12
C VAL A 447 26.13 -9.57 9.58
N GLY A 448 25.65 -8.72 10.48
CA GLY A 448 26.36 -7.55 10.98
C GLY A 448 25.93 -6.25 10.30
N SER A 449 26.50 -5.14 10.79
CA SER A 449 26.11 -3.79 10.39
C SER A 449 26.65 -3.33 9.03
N SER A 450 27.49 -4.12 8.36
CA SER A 450 28.06 -3.78 7.05
C SER A 450 27.91 -4.93 6.06
N LEU A 451 27.41 -4.61 4.87
CA LEU A 451 27.41 -5.57 3.76
C LEU A 451 28.82 -5.68 3.17
N PRO A 452 29.32 -6.89 2.91
CA PRO A 452 30.63 -7.08 2.29
C PRO A 452 30.70 -6.42 0.91
N GLN A 453 31.80 -5.73 0.65
CA GLN A 453 32.11 -5.14 -0.65
C GLN A 453 32.77 -6.23 -1.52
N GLY A 454 32.10 -6.65 -2.60
CA GLY A 454 32.64 -7.65 -3.53
C GLY A 454 31.90 -8.98 -3.52
N ALA A 455 32.54 -10.02 -4.06
CA ALA A 455 31.96 -11.36 -4.09
C ALA A 455 31.92 -11.97 -2.67
N TRP A 456 30.77 -12.52 -2.32
CA TRP A 456 30.57 -13.14 -1.03
C TRP A 456 31.26 -14.51 -0.96
N ASP A 457 31.95 -14.76 0.12
CA ASP A 457 32.49 -16.09 0.42
C ASP A 457 31.39 -17.02 0.95
N ALA A 458 31.73 -18.31 1.09
CA ALA A 458 30.77 -19.31 1.53
C ALA A 458 30.24 -19.04 2.95
N ALA A 459 31.06 -18.50 3.85
CA ALA A 459 30.64 -18.22 5.22
C ALA A 459 29.64 -17.04 5.27
N MET A 460 29.83 -16.02 4.43
CA MET A 460 28.89 -14.91 4.28
C MET A 460 27.56 -15.37 3.71
N VAL A 461 27.60 -16.23 2.68
CA VAL A 461 26.38 -16.82 2.09
C VAL A 461 25.63 -17.65 3.12
N ASP A 462 26.33 -18.50 3.88
CA ASP A 462 25.72 -19.31 4.94
C ASP A 462 25.12 -18.45 6.05
N GLY A 463 25.80 -17.41 6.49
CA GLY A 463 25.29 -16.43 7.46
C GLY A 463 24.02 -15.72 6.95
N PHE A 464 24.03 -15.28 5.69
CA PHE A 464 22.87 -14.68 5.05
C PHE A 464 21.70 -15.66 4.98
N VAL A 465 21.92 -16.88 4.46
CA VAL A 465 20.89 -17.91 4.37
C VAL A 465 20.29 -18.21 5.75
N HIS A 466 21.13 -18.39 6.77
CA HIS A 466 20.68 -18.62 8.14
C HIS A 466 19.82 -17.46 8.67
N SER A 467 20.24 -16.21 8.45
CA SER A 467 19.47 -15.05 8.85
C SER A 467 18.08 -15.01 8.19
N GLN A 468 18.00 -15.39 6.90
CA GLN A 468 16.73 -15.40 6.19
C GLN A 468 15.82 -16.58 6.61
N GLN A 469 16.39 -17.73 6.97
CA GLN A 469 15.62 -18.84 7.56
C GLN A 469 14.94 -18.41 8.87
N ILE A 470 15.70 -17.70 9.74
CA ILE A 470 15.15 -17.14 10.98
C ILE A 470 14.04 -16.12 10.65
N SER A 471 14.28 -15.24 9.68
CA SER A 471 13.29 -14.25 9.24
C SER A 471 11.99 -14.89 8.80
N PHE A 472 12.05 -15.90 7.93
CA PHE A 472 10.84 -16.60 7.47
C PHE A 472 10.14 -17.39 8.57
N ALA A 473 10.86 -17.95 9.53
CA ALA A 473 10.26 -18.60 10.70
C ALA A 473 9.50 -17.59 11.58
N ILE A 474 10.08 -16.41 11.83
CA ILE A 474 9.41 -15.32 12.55
C ILE A 474 8.18 -14.83 11.79
N LEU A 475 8.31 -14.59 10.48
CA LEU A 475 7.20 -14.17 9.63
C LEU A 475 6.06 -15.22 9.65
N ALA A 476 6.39 -16.51 9.57
CA ALA A 476 5.40 -17.58 9.62
C ALA A 476 4.66 -17.59 10.98
N GLY A 477 5.37 -17.38 12.09
CA GLY A 477 4.77 -17.26 13.42
C GLY A 477 3.82 -16.07 13.52
N ILE A 478 4.22 -14.89 13.05
CA ILE A 478 3.40 -13.68 13.04
C ILE A 478 2.16 -13.87 12.16
N VAL A 479 2.34 -14.38 10.94
CA VAL A 479 1.24 -14.64 9.99
C VAL A 479 0.27 -15.66 10.54
N LEU A 480 0.75 -16.71 11.21
CA LEU A 480 -0.11 -17.71 11.85
C LEU A 480 -0.98 -17.08 12.93
N ILE A 481 -0.38 -16.31 13.85
CA ILE A 481 -1.10 -15.67 14.95
C ILE A 481 -2.10 -14.64 14.41
N MET A 482 -1.64 -13.70 13.61
CA MET A 482 -2.49 -12.63 13.05
C MET A 482 -3.55 -13.21 12.11
N GLY A 483 -3.18 -14.15 11.25
CA GLY A 483 -4.08 -14.81 10.32
C GLY A 483 -5.18 -15.61 11.04
N CYS A 484 -4.86 -16.34 12.09
CA CYS A 484 -5.85 -17.04 12.92
C CYS A 484 -6.81 -16.06 13.60
N ILE A 485 -6.32 -14.93 14.13
CA ILE A 485 -7.16 -13.89 14.71
C ILE A 485 -8.07 -13.30 13.62
N GLY A 486 -7.51 -12.95 12.45
CA GLY A 486 -8.26 -12.38 11.34
C GLY A 486 -9.38 -13.29 10.84
N VAL A 487 -9.08 -14.55 10.56
CA VAL A 487 -10.07 -15.53 10.08
C VAL A 487 -11.17 -15.82 11.10
N ARG A 488 -10.85 -15.84 12.41
CA ARG A 488 -11.87 -16.07 13.47
C ARG A 488 -12.89 -14.93 13.57
N THR A 489 -12.53 -13.74 13.13
CA THR A 489 -13.39 -12.55 13.18
C THR A 489 -14.18 -12.33 11.88
N LEU A 490 -13.85 -13.03 10.79
CA LEU A 490 -14.64 -13.04 9.57
C LEU A 490 -15.91 -13.86 9.77
N THR A 491 -17.05 -13.26 9.46
CA THR A 491 -18.36 -13.93 9.41
C THR A 491 -18.78 -14.13 7.97
N ASP A 492 -19.34 -15.28 7.62
CA ASP A 492 -20.00 -15.46 6.33
C ASP A 492 -21.32 -14.70 6.36
N SER A 493 -21.52 -13.79 5.43
CA SER A 493 -22.70 -12.90 5.33
C SER A 493 -24.06 -13.60 5.14
N THR A 494 -24.08 -14.91 5.06
CA THR A 494 -25.30 -15.74 4.97
C THR A 494 -26.01 -15.98 6.30
N GLN A 495 -25.47 -15.51 7.44
CA GLN A 495 -26.08 -15.72 8.76
C GLN A 495 -26.76 -14.49 9.38
N THR A 496 -26.90 -13.38 8.65
CA THR A 496 -27.42 -12.12 9.19
C THR A 496 -28.90 -11.88 8.84
N GLU A 497 -29.59 -12.80 8.18
CA GLU A 497 -31.05 -12.67 7.89
C GLU A 497 -31.98 -13.46 8.84
N GLU A 498 -31.45 -14.06 9.90
CA GLU A 498 -32.28 -14.78 10.89
C GLU A 498 -32.03 -14.34 12.35
N HIS A 499 -32.11 -13.04 12.64
CA HIS A 499 -32.40 -12.62 14.05
C HIS A 499 -33.00 -11.22 14.08
#